data_66320131fe0a15c4e6ee1ef2ff5058ac
#
_entry.id   66320131fe0a15c4e6ee1ef2ff5058ac
#
_cell.length_a   1.000
_cell.length_b   1.000
_cell.length_c   1.000
_cell.angle_alpha   90.00
_cell.angle_beta   90.00
_cell.angle_gamma   90.00
#
_symmetry.space_group_name_H-M   'P 1'
#
loop_
_entity.id
_entity.type
_entity.pdbx_description
1 polymer ?
#
loop_
_entity_poly.entity_id
_entity_poly.type
_entity_poly.pdbx_seq_one_letter_code
_entity_poly.pdbx_strand_id
1 'polypeptide(L)'
;MNTIAIKEISFENLTLTREDVIPLLGGESDYAFLMHEYLDALFEQGKQIFQIKGGYQVFDTLTFNQEMREIVIADVNFDVKKVVFNMLKRSSRIAVFVCTAGDIIHELSRQYMADGDMLKGYVYDLFGSLVVESAMDLVQQSLRVQMDSEGCTITNRYSPGYCGWTVDHQKKLFGLLNPDFSFVKLSDSCLMQPIKSVSGIIGIGHDVKYNDYTCHICDSTNCLYKNLKKHS
;
A
#
# COMPACT_ATOMS: atom_id res chain seq x y z
N MET A 1 -18.75 -15.58 6.37
CA MET A 1 -18.81 -15.37 4.88
C MET A 1 -17.64 -14.50 4.51
N ASN A 2 -16.75 -14.94 3.62
CA ASN A 2 -15.63 -14.11 3.19
C ASN A 2 -16.17 -12.96 2.32
N THR A 3 -16.11 -11.74 2.84
CA THR A 3 -16.51 -10.54 2.11
C THR A 3 -15.40 -10.14 1.15
N ILE A 4 -15.71 -9.98 -0.14
CA ILE A 4 -14.79 -9.53 -1.18
C ILE A 4 -15.29 -8.18 -1.70
N ALA A 5 -14.40 -7.20 -1.77
CA ALA A 5 -14.67 -5.91 -2.39
C ALA A 5 -13.49 -5.54 -3.30
N ILE A 6 -13.77 -5.33 -4.58
CA ILE A 6 -12.81 -4.90 -5.60
C ILE A 6 -13.40 -3.69 -6.32
N LYS A 7 -12.59 -2.66 -6.54
CA LYS A 7 -13.01 -1.41 -7.21
C LYS A 7 -11.96 -0.97 -8.22
N GLU A 8 -12.42 -0.46 -9.35
CA GLU A 8 -11.65 0.44 -10.19
C GLU A 8 -11.76 1.84 -9.62
N ILE A 9 -10.65 2.54 -9.52
CA ILE A 9 -10.54 3.84 -8.86
C ILE A 9 -10.13 4.86 -9.93
N SER A 10 -10.93 5.89 -10.11
CA SER A 10 -10.54 7.00 -11.00
C SER A 10 -9.42 7.82 -10.36
N PHE A 11 -8.44 8.22 -11.14
CA PHE A 11 -7.36 9.11 -10.71
C PHE A 11 -7.89 10.40 -10.05
N GLU A 12 -8.99 10.93 -10.53
CA GLU A 12 -9.62 12.15 -10.01
C GLU A 12 -10.23 12.00 -8.60
N ASN A 13 -10.46 10.76 -8.18
CA ASN A 13 -10.98 10.48 -6.84
C ASN A 13 -9.87 10.41 -5.77
N LEU A 14 -8.61 10.46 -6.19
CA LEU A 14 -7.48 10.46 -5.26
C LEU A 14 -7.41 11.78 -4.50
N THR A 15 -6.99 11.71 -3.24
CA THR A 15 -6.74 12.88 -2.40
C THR A 15 -5.35 13.47 -2.58
N LEU A 16 -4.54 12.90 -3.47
CA LEU A 16 -3.17 13.32 -3.74
C LEU A 16 -3.17 14.72 -4.38
N THR A 17 -2.41 15.64 -3.77
CA THR A 17 -2.24 17.02 -4.23
C THR A 17 -0.79 17.29 -4.63
N ARG A 18 -0.55 18.44 -5.25
CA ARG A 18 0.84 18.89 -5.57
C ARG A 18 1.64 19.15 -4.31
N GLU A 19 0.99 19.70 -3.29
CA GLU A 19 1.57 20.02 -1.99
C GLU A 19 2.08 18.76 -1.27
N ASP A 20 1.48 17.60 -1.53
CA ASP A 20 1.93 16.32 -1.00
C ASP A 20 3.18 15.79 -1.74
N VAL A 21 3.36 16.14 -3.01
CA VAL A 21 4.44 15.61 -3.87
C VAL A 21 5.69 16.46 -3.82
N ILE A 22 5.55 17.80 -3.87
CA ILE A 22 6.68 18.75 -3.95
C ILE A 22 7.74 18.53 -2.87
N PRO A 23 7.41 18.35 -1.58
CA PRO A 23 8.42 18.11 -0.53
C PRO A 23 9.24 16.84 -0.75
N LEU A 24 8.67 15.83 -1.44
CA LEU A 24 9.33 14.57 -1.74
C LEU A 24 10.33 14.67 -2.90
N LEU A 25 10.17 15.68 -3.73
CA LEU A 25 11.06 15.95 -4.86
C LEU A 25 12.35 16.69 -4.45
N GLY A 26 12.54 17.02 -3.17
CA GLY A 26 13.78 17.63 -2.68
C GLY A 26 13.74 19.15 -2.53
N GLY A 27 12.57 19.78 -2.59
CA GLY A 27 12.37 21.20 -2.29
C GLY A 27 13.01 22.15 -3.30
N GLU A 28 13.67 23.21 -2.80
CA GLU A 28 14.36 24.21 -3.62
C GLU A 28 15.68 23.63 -4.17
N SER A 29 15.65 23.16 -5.39
CA SER A 29 16.82 22.69 -6.15
C SER A 29 16.90 23.46 -7.48
N ASP A 30 18.08 23.44 -8.12
CA ASP A 30 18.28 24.03 -9.45
C ASP A 30 17.34 23.41 -10.51
N TYR A 31 16.75 22.26 -10.23
CA TYR A 31 15.85 21.52 -11.10
C TYR A 31 14.36 21.63 -10.68
N ALA A 32 14.04 22.43 -9.67
CA ALA A 32 12.68 22.57 -9.15
C ALA A 32 11.65 22.92 -10.25
N PHE A 33 12.03 23.83 -11.16
CA PHE A 33 11.16 24.22 -12.26
C PHE A 33 10.78 23.03 -13.17
N LEU A 34 11.77 22.22 -13.59
CA LEU A 34 11.52 21.04 -14.44
C LEU A 34 10.72 19.99 -13.70
N MET A 35 10.96 19.78 -12.40
CA MET A 35 10.19 18.86 -11.59
C MET A 35 8.71 19.26 -11.50
N HIS A 36 8.44 20.56 -11.36
CA HIS A 36 7.07 21.08 -11.37
C HIS A 36 6.39 20.90 -12.74
N GLU A 37 7.08 21.14 -13.84
CA GLU A 37 6.56 20.91 -15.18
C GLU A 37 6.20 19.43 -15.40
N TYR A 38 7.07 18.50 -14.98
CA TYR A 38 6.79 17.06 -15.08
C TYR A 38 5.61 16.65 -14.18
N LEU A 39 5.51 17.24 -13.00
CA LEU A 39 4.41 16.99 -12.08
C LEU A 39 3.07 17.49 -12.67
N ASP A 40 3.07 18.68 -13.28
CA ASP A 40 1.91 19.25 -13.94
C ASP A 40 1.39 18.34 -15.06
N ALA A 41 2.29 17.85 -15.91
CA ALA A 41 1.95 16.91 -16.97
C ALA A 41 1.36 15.60 -16.41
N LEU A 42 1.87 15.10 -15.26
CA LEU A 42 1.35 13.90 -14.60
C LEU A 42 -0.07 14.10 -14.05
N PHE A 43 -0.37 15.25 -13.45
CA PHE A 43 -1.74 15.55 -13.00
C PHE A 43 -2.72 15.73 -14.15
N GLU A 44 -2.30 16.35 -15.26
CA GLU A 44 -3.13 16.52 -16.47
C GLU A 44 -3.41 15.18 -17.16
N GLN A 45 -2.42 14.29 -17.24
CA GLN A 45 -2.51 13.02 -17.97
C GLN A 45 -2.90 11.84 -17.07
N GLY A 46 -3.18 12.07 -15.79
CA GLY A 46 -3.39 11.01 -14.81
C GLY A 46 -4.45 9.99 -15.21
N LYS A 47 -5.56 10.43 -15.81
CA LYS A 47 -6.62 9.52 -16.31
C LYS A 47 -6.15 8.55 -17.39
N GLN A 48 -5.21 8.96 -18.25
CA GLN A 48 -4.69 8.13 -19.34
C GLN A 48 -3.57 7.20 -18.85
N ILE A 49 -2.80 7.63 -17.85
CA ILE A 49 -1.63 6.93 -17.35
C ILE A 49 -2.02 5.86 -16.34
N PHE A 50 -2.97 6.14 -15.43
CA PHE A 50 -3.24 5.28 -14.30
C PHE A 50 -4.46 4.37 -14.52
N GLN A 51 -4.23 3.07 -14.38
CA GLN A 51 -5.24 2.02 -14.37
C GLN A 51 -5.34 1.46 -12.94
N ILE A 52 -5.96 2.27 -12.07
CA ILE A 52 -5.98 2.00 -10.65
C ILE A 52 -7.05 0.97 -10.33
N LYS A 53 -6.64 -0.11 -9.66
CA LYS A 53 -7.55 -1.14 -9.17
C LYS A 53 -7.10 -1.61 -7.80
N GLY A 54 -8.05 -1.74 -6.88
CA GLY A 54 -7.73 -2.18 -5.54
C GLY A 54 -8.92 -2.84 -4.87
N GLY A 55 -8.63 -3.59 -3.79
CA GLY A 55 -9.67 -4.25 -3.03
C GLY A 55 -9.14 -5.04 -1.85
N TYR A 56 -10.06 -5.69 -1.16
CA TYR A 56 -9.77 -6.54 -0.01
C TYR A 56 -10.67 -7.76 0.05
N GLN A 57 -10.19 -8.78 0.74
CA GLN A 57 -10.96 -9.97 1.12
C GLN A 57 -10.86 -10.15 2.63
N VAL A 58 -12.01 -10.27 3.30
CA VAL A 58 -12.09 -10.45 4.76
C VAL A 58 -12.15 -11.93 5.10
N PHE A 59 -11.36 -12.32 6.09
CA PHE A 59 -11.29 -13.68 6.64
C PHE A 59 -11.72 -13.68 8.11
N ASP A 60 -12.65 -14.57 8.47
CA ASP A 60 -13.20 -14.73 9.82
C ASP A 60 -12.46 -15.82 10.61
N THR A 61 -11.81 -16.77 9.92
CA THR A 61 -11.09 -17.87 10.56
C THR A 61 -9.69 -17.44 10.93
N LEU A 62 -9.48 -17.12 12.22
CA LEU A 62 -8.20 -16.67 12.75
C LEU A 62 -7.81 -17.44 14.01
N THR A 63 -6.52 -17.73 14.13
CA THR A 63 -5.91 -18.12 15.40
C THR A 63 -4.59 -17.39 15.61
N PHE A 64 -4.26 -17.11 16.87
CA PHE A 64 -3.05 -16.39 17.28
C PHE A 64 -2.20 -17.27 18.19
N ASN A 65 -0.96 -17.55 17.79
CA ASN A 65 0.05 -18.18 18.63
C ASN A 65 0.95 -17.11 19.24
N GLN A 66 0.76 -16.83 20.54
CA GLN A 66 1.48 -15.76 21.23
C GLN A 66 2.96 -16.06 21.44
N GLU A 67 3.33 -17.32 21.67
CA GLU A 67 4.73 -17.73 21.89
C GLU A 67 5.54 -17.59 20.60
N MET A 68 5.01 -18.07 19.49
CA MET A 68 5.65 -18.03 18.18
C MET A 68 5.46 -16.71 17.45
N ARG A 69 4.54 -15.85 17.90
CA ARG A 69 4.12 -14.60 17.21
C ARG A 69 3.61 -14.85 15.82
N GLU A 70 2.82 -15.88 15.68
CA GLU A 70 2.23 -16.34 14.43
C GLU A 70 0.74 -16.03 14.41
N ILE A 71 0.24 -15.78 13.21
CA ILE A 71 -1.17 -15.62 12.91
C ILE A 71 -1.53 -16.66 11.86
N VAL A 72 -2.56 -17.45 12.12
CA VAL A 72 -3.12 -18.37 11.12
C VAL A 72 -4.37 -17.72 10.54
N ILE A 73 -4.40 -17.54 9.24
CA ILE A 73 -5.52 -16.98 8.48
C ILE A 73 -5.99 -18.06 7.51
N ALA A 74 -7.22 -18.53 7.64
CA ALA A 74 -7.79 -19.58 6.79
C ALA A 74 -6.82 -20.76 6.57
N ASP A 75 -6.28 -21.31 7.68
CA ASP A 75 -5.32 -22.43 7.73
C ASP A 75 -3.91 -22.15 7.18
N VAL A 76 -3.61 -20.91 6.80
CA VAL A 76 -2.25 -20.50 6.38
C VAL A 76 -1.54 -19.77 7.52
N ASN A 77 -0.36 -20.28 7.90
CA ASN A 77 0.44 -19.72 9.00
C ASN A 77 1.40 -18.62 8.55
N PHE A 78 1.41 -17.49 9.30
CA PHE A 78 2.24 -16.31 9.09
C PHE A 78 3.05 -15.97 10.35
N ASP A 79 4.36 -16.11 10.31
CA ASP A 79 5.27 -15.55 11.33
C ASP A 79 5.44 -14.04 11.05
N VAL A 80 4.58 -13.25 11.66
CA VAL A 80 4.50 -11.79 11.42
C VAL A 80 5.43 -10.96 12.31
N LYS A 81 6.21 -11.61 13.20
CA LYS A 81 7.09 -10.99 14.16
C LYS A 81 6.38 -10.10 15.20
N LYS A 82 7.16 -9.62 16.16
CA LYS A 82 6.64 -8.99 17.40
C LYS A 82 5.79 -7.74 17.12
N VAL A 83 6.23 -6.87 16.23
CA VAL A 83 5.55 -5.57 15.98
C VAL A 83 4.17 -5.83 15.39
N VAL A 84 4.11 -6.51 14.25
CA VAL A 84 2.86 -6.79 13.54
C VAL A 84 1.92 -7.65 14.40
N PHE A 85 2.46 -8.69 15.08
CA PHE A 85 1.67 -9.53 15.98
C PHE A 85 0.95 -8.71 17.07
N ASN A 86 1.68 -7.82 17.75
CA ASN A 86 1.11 -7.01 18.83
C ASN A 86 0.00 -6.06 18.35
N MET A 87 0.09 -5.58 17.13
CA MET A 87 -0.93 -4.71 16.53
C MET A 87 -2.19 -5.48 16.12
N LEU A 88 -2.05 -6.75 15.74
CA LEU A 88 -3.13 -7.57 15.20
C LEU A 88 -3.77 -8.54 16.19
N LYS A 89 -3.12 -8.89 17.30
CA LYS A 89 -3.55 -9.97 18.21
C LYS A 89 -4.94 -9.81 18.85
N ARG A 90 -5.55 -8.62 18.75
CA ARG A 90 -6.93 -8.36 19.22
C ARG A 90 -7.95 -8.35 18.08
N SER A 91 -7.52 -8.65 16.87
CA SER A 91 -8.42 -8.73 15.72
C SER A 91 -9.27 -10.00 15.82
N SER A 92 -10.55 -9.87 15.48
CA SER A 92 -11.47 -11.00 15.30
C SER A 92 -11.52 -11.45 13.85
N ARG A 93 -11.15 -10.56 12.91
CA ARG A 93 -11.08 -10.80 11.46
C ARG A 93 -9.84 -10.12 10.87
N ILE A 94 -9.40 -10.59 9.72
CA ILE A 94 -8.32 -9.96 8.93
C ILE A 94 -8.84 -9.68 7.53
N ALA A 95 -8.61 -8.47 7.03
CA ALA A 95 -8.71 -8.16 5.62
C ALA A 95 -7.33 -8.29 4.95
N VAL A 96 -7.22 -9.10 3.92
CA VAL A 96 -6.07 -9.12 3.00
C VAL A 96 -6.38 -8.18 1.85
N PHE A 97 -5.49 -7.25 1.55
CA PHE A 97 -5.69 -6.23 0.52
C PHE A 97 -4.63 -6.28 -0.57
N VAL A 98 -5.01 -5.83 -1.76
CA VAL A 98 -4.11 -5.56 -2.90
C VAL A 98 -4.60 -4.31 -3.61
N CYS A 99 -3.67 -3.43 -4.02
CA CYS A 99 -3.95 -2.26 -4.83
C CYS A 99 -2.81 -2.04 -5.84
N THR A 100 -3.14 -1.55 -7.02
CA THR A 100 -2.19 -1.21 -8.08
C THR A 100 -2.53 0.10 -8.75
N ALA A 101 -1.50 0.83 -9.22
CA ALA A 101 -1.63 2.01 -10.06
C ALA A 101 -1.58 1.67 -11.57
N GLY A 102 -1.40 0.39 -11.94
CA GLY A 102 -1.23 -0.08 -13.30
C GLY A 102 0.23 -0.09 -13.76
N ASP A 103 0.46 -0.51 -14.99
CA ASP A 103 1.82 -0.72 -15.56
C ASP A 103 2.39 0.55 -16.20
N ILE A 104 1.55 1.38 -16.83
CA ILE A 104 1.97 2.46 -17.75
C ILE A 104 2.96 3.42 -17.09
N ILE A 105 2.72 3.84 -15.85
CA ILE A 105 3.59 4.79 -15.15
C ILE A 105 5.00 4.26 -14.94
N HIS A 106 5.14 2.96 -14.66
CA HIS A 106 6.44 2.32 -14.50
C HIS A 106 7.18 2.20 -15.83
N GLU A 107 6.48 1.86 -16.89
CA GLU A 107 7.04 1.78 -18.24
C GLU A 107 7.55 3.13 -18.71
N LEU A 108 6.76 4.21 -18.54
CA LEU A 108 7.17 5.57 -18.83
C LEU A 108 8.40 6.01 -18.03
N SER A 109 8.43 5.74 -16.73
CA SER A 109 9.61 6.03 -15.89
C SER A 109 10.86 5.36 -16.46
N ARG A 110 10.79 4.06 -16.78
CA ARG A 110 11.92 3.32 -17.35
C ARG A 110 12.36 3.85 -18.70
N GLN A 111 11.40 4.21 -19.55
CA GLN A 111 11.69 4.76 -20.87
C GLN A 111 12.45 6.08 -20.74
N TYR A 112 11.98 7.03 -19.91
CA TYR A 112 12.68 8.31 -19.72
C TYR A 112 14.09 8.11 -19.18
N MET A 113 14.30 7.19 -18.22
CA MET A 113 15.63 6.86 -17.73
C MET A 113 16.53 6.28 -18.83
N ALA A 114 16.01 5.41 -19.68
CA ALA A 114 16.76 4.81 -20.79
C ALA A 114 17.14 5.85 -21.87
N ASP A 115 16.28 6.84 -22.08
CA ASP A 115 16.50 7.96 -23.03
C ASP A 115 17.45 9.04 -22.44
N GLY A 116 17.92 8.87 -21.20
CA GLY A 116 18.87 9.76 -20.53
C GLY A 116 18.23 10.85 -19.66
N ASP A 117 16.89 10.96 -19.65
CA ASP A 117 16.16 11.88 -18.76
C ASP A 117 15.91 11.23 -17.38
N MET A 118 16.99 11.13 -16.61
CA MET A 118 16.97 10.50 -15.27
C MET A 118 16.03 11.24 -14.32
N LEU A 119 15.96 12.58 -14.43
CA LEU A 119 15.12 13.39 -13.55
C LEU A 119 13.64 13.12 -13.78
N LYS A 120 13.22 13.15 -15.04
CA LYS A 120 11.83 12.85 -15.41
C LYS A 120 11.44 11.43 -15.00
N GLY A 121 12.31 10.46 -15.30
CA GLY A 121 12.10 9.07 -14.88
C GLY A 121 11.93 8.93 -13.37
N TYR A 122 12.73 9.64 -12.58
CA TYR A 122 12.60 9.66 -11.12
C TYR A 122 11.28 10.26 -10.64
N VAL A 123 10.87 11.42 -11.21
CA VAL A 123 9.59 12.06 -10.85
C VAL A 123 8.41 11.12 -11.14
N TYR A 124 8.42 10.46 -12.31
CA TYR A 124 7.39 9.51 -12.70
C TYR A 124 7.36 8.27 -11.77
N ASP A 125 8.52 7.75 -11.38
CA ASP A 125 8.62 6.62 -10.45
C ASP A 125 8.06 6.98 -9.08
N LEU A 126 8.47 8.11 -8.52
CA LEU A 126 7.98 8.61 -7.24
C LEU A 126 6.47 8.84 -7.27
N PHE A 127 5.99 9.52 -8.31
CA PHE A 127 4.56 9.83 -8.45
C PHE A 127 3.70 8.57 -8.52
N GLY A 128 4.13 7.55 -9.28
CA GLY A 128 3.44 6.25 -9.32
C GLY A 128 3.32 5.58 -7.95
N SER A 129 4.34 5.72 -7.10
CA SER A 129 4.31 5.21 -5.72
C SER A 129 3.31 5.98 -4.86
N LEU A 130 3.21 7.30 -5.01
CA LEU A 130 2.24 8.12 -4.28
C LEU A 130 0.80 7.85 -4.72
N VAL A 131 0.59 7.63 -6.01
CA VAL A 131 -0.73 7.30 -6.57
C VAL A 131 -1.25 5.98 -5.98
N VAL A 132 -0.43 4.93 -5.92
CA VAL A 132 -0.89 3.65 -5.36
C VAL A 132 -1.16 3.73 -3.86
N GLU A 133 -0.39 4.52 -3.11
CA GLU A 133 -0.63 4.74 -1.68
C GLU A 133 -1.93 5.53 -1.45
N SER A 134 -2.17 6.62 -2.20
CA SER A 134 -3.42 7.37 -2.14
C SER A 134 -4.64 6.53 -2.54
N ALA A 135 -4.49 5.67 -3.55
CA ALA A 135 -5.54 4.73 -3.94
C ALA A 135 -5.83 3.70 -2.85
N MET A 136 -4.79 3.21 -2.18
CA MET A 136 -4.95 2.29 -1.06
C MET A 136 -5.63 2.95 0.15
N ASP A 137 -5.45 4.26 0.36
CA ASP A 137 -6.19 5.00 1.38
C ASP A 137 -7.70 4.96 1.12
N LEU A 138 -8.14 5.10 -0.14
CA LEU A 138 -9.55 4.96 -0.51
C LEU A 138 -10.08 3.52 -0.31
N VAL A 139 -9.27 2.50 -0.60
CA VAL A 139 -9.62 1.09 -0.34
C VAL A 139 -9.79 0.87 1.17
N GLN A 140 -8.84 1.36 1.98
CA GLN A 140 -8.90 1.26 3.44
C GLN A 140 -10.08 2.04 4.02
N GLN A 141 -10.38 3.23 3.51
CA GLN A 141 -11.54 4.00 3.94
C GLN A 141 -12.85 3.25 3.62
N SER A 142 -12.95 2.61 2.46
CA SER A 142 -14.10 1.76 2.12
C SER A 142 -14.27 0.60 3.11
N LEU A 143 -13.17 -0.08 3.49
CA LEU A 143 -13.20 -1.12 4.52
C LEU A 143 -13.65 -0.55 5.87
N ARG A 144 -13.11 0.61 6.27
CA ARG A 144 -13.44 1.28 7.54
C ARG A 144 -14.94 1.57 7.63
N VAL A 145 -15.49 2.22 6.60
CA VAL A 145 -16.94 2.54 6.57
C VAL A 145 -17.81 1.28 6.69
N GLN A 146 -17.43 0.21 6.01
CA GLN A 146 -18.15 -1.07 6.11
C GLN A 146 -18.05 -1.64 7.54
N MET A 147 -16.87 -1.68 8.13
CA MET A 147 -16.66 -2.24 9.47
C MET A 147 -17.30 -1.40 10.58
N ASP A 148 -17.29 -0.07 10.45
CA ASP A 148 -17.98 0.85 11.37
C ASP A 148 -19.49 0.55 11.40
N SER A 149 -20.11 0.21 10.27
CA SER A 149 -21.53 -0.20 10.21
C SER A 149 -21.83 -1.50 10.95
N GLU A 150 -20.81 -2.34 11.17
CA GLU A 150 -20.88 -3.58 11.94
C GLU A 150 -20.44 -3.41 13.41
N GLY A 151 -20.15 -2.17 13.84
CA GLY A 151 -19.66 -1.84 15.18
C GLY A 151 -18.20 -2.25 15.41
N CYS A 152 -17.44 -2.54 14.35
CA CYS A 152 -16.03 -2.89 14.41
C CYS A 152 -15.17 -1.73 13.93
N THR A 153 -13.93 -1.67 14.44
CA THR A 153 -12.90 -0.76 13.92
C THR A 153 -11.79 -1.55 13.22
N ILE A 154 -10.85 -0.85 12.59
CA ILE A 154 -9.73 -1.46 11.86
C ILE A 154 -8.39 -1.00 12.45
N THR A 155 -7.32 -1.79 12.18
CA THR A 155 -5.94 -1.39 12.46
C THR A 155 -5.34 -0.63 11.27
N ASN A 156 -4.09 -0.20 11.42
CA ASN A 156 -3.25 0.20 10.29
C ASN A 156 -2.98 -0.97 9.36
N ARG A 157 -2.43 -0.65 8.18
CA ARG A 157 -1.93 -1.62 7.18
C ARG A 157 -0.59 -2.19 7.61
N TYR A 158 -0.40 -3.49 7.41
CA TYR A 158 0.87 -4.20 7.63
C TYR A 158 1.17 -5.07 6.41
N SER A 159 2.41 -4.98 5.91
CA SER A 159 2.83 -5.65 4.68
C SER A 159 4.07 -6.50 4.91
N PRO A 160 4.20 -7.67 4.26
CA PRO A 160 5.47 -8.39 4.17
C PRO A 160 6.58 -7.47 3.64
N GLY A 161 7.78 -7.59 4.21
CA GLY A 161 8.91 -6.70 3.94
C GLY A 161 9.08 -5.56 4.94
N TYR A 162 8.08 -5.32 5.83
CA TYR A 162 8.13 -4.26 6.86
C TYR A 162 8.07 -4.84 8.27
N CYS A 163 8.60 -4.09 9.25
CA CYS A 163 8.57 -4.44 10.68
C CYS A 163 9.14 -5.84 11.00
N GLY A 164 10.11 -6.30 10.23
CA GLY A 164 10.73 -7.63 10.35
C GLY A 164 9.89 -8.78 9.79
N TRP A 165 8.72 -8.54 9.26
CA TRP A 165 7.93 -9.55 8.57
C TRP A 165 8.53 -9.83 7.19
N THR A 166 8.90 -11.09 6.92
CA THR A 166 9.65 -11.46 5.70
C THR A 166 8.81 -11.32 4.43
N VAL A 167 9.44 -10.86 3.35
CA VAL A 167 8.77 -10.57 2.06
C VAL A 167 8.24 -11.81 1.36
N ASP A 168 8.84 -12.99 1.59
CA ASP A 168 8.41 -14.26 1.02
C ASP A 168 7.00 -14.69 1.45
N HIS A 169 6.52 -14.18 2.60
CA HIS A 169 5.14 -14.37 3.02
C HIS A 169 4.10 -13.72 2.09
N GLN A 170 4.53 -12.87 1.19
CA GLN A 170 3.68 -12.32 0.14
C GLN A 170 3.07 -13.41 -0.74
N LYS A 171 3.82 -14.50 -1.02
CA LYS A 171 3.29 -15.68 -1.74
C LYS A 171 2.13 -16.32 -0.99
N LYS A 172 2.23 -16.41 0.34
CA LYS A 172 1.16 -16.94 1.17
C LYS A 172 -0.08 -16.04 1.16
N LEU A 173 0.11 -14.71 1.23
CA LEU A 173 -1.00 -13.75 1.15
C LEU A 173 -1.75 -13.85 -0.18
N PHE A 174 -1.01 -13.90 -1.30
CA PHE A 174 -1.61 -14.04 -2.61
C PHE A 174 -2.31 -15.38 -2.80
N GLY A 175 -1.81 -16.44 -2.15
CA GLY A 175 -2.45 -17.75 -2.13
C GLY A 175 -3.80 -17.80 -1.39
N LEU A 176 -4.08 -16.84 -0.51
CA LEU A 176 -5.36 -16.70 0.17
C LEU A 176 -6.42 -15.98 -0.68
N LEU A 177 -6.00 -15.13 -1.61
CA LEU A 177 -6.89 -14.26 -2.34
C LEU A 177 -7.70 -15.01 -3.40
N ASN A 178 -8.93 -14.58 -3.59
CA ASN A 178 -9.77 -15.02 -4.67
C ASN A 178 -9.11 -14.72 -6.04
N PRO A 179 -9.30 -15.57 -7.08
CA PRO A 179 -8.80 -15.32 -8.44
C PRO A 179 -9.16 -13.94 -9.03
N ASP A 180 -10.22 -13.29 -8.55
CA ASP A 180 -10.60 -11.92 -8.96
C ASP A 180 -9.51 -10.87 -8.67
N PHE A 181 -8.55 -11.17 -7.76
CA PHE A 181 -7.37 -10.35 -7.49
C PHE A 181 -6.20 -10.57 -8.47
N SER A 182 -6.40 -11.35 -9.53
CA SER A 182 -5.37 -11.65 -10.55
C SER A 182 -4.84 -10.43 -11.33
N PHE A 183 -5.39 -9.25 -11.08
CA PHE A 183 -4.89 -7.99 -11.63
C PHE A 183 -3.50 -7.58 -11.07
N VAL A 184 -3.04 -8.21 -9.98
CA VAL A 184 -1.65 -8.16 -9.52
C VAL A 184 -1.13 -9.60 -9.41
N LYS A 185 0.05 -9.85 -9.94
CA LYS A 185 0.74 -11.15 -9.89
C LYS A 185 2.06 -11.01 -9.14
N LEU A 186 2.58 -12.12 -8.62
CA LEU A 186 3.90 -12.18 -8.03
C LEU A 186 4.88 -12.94 -8.95
N SER A 187 6.08 -12.39 -9.06
CA SER A 187 7.24 -13.14 -9.59
C SER A 187 7.74 -14.15 -8.55
N ASP A 188 8.68 -15.01 -8.96
CA ASP A 188 9.34 -15.96 -8.05
C ASP A 188 10.10 -15.27 -6.92
N SER A 189 10.59 -14.06 -7.16
CA SER A 189 11.25 -13.20 -6.15
C SER A 189 10.30 -12.36 -5.29
N CYS A 190 8.99 -12.60 -5.34
CA CYS A 190 7.94 -11.86 -4.65
C CYS A 190 7.79 -10.40 -5.11
N LEU A 191 8.23 -10.06 -6.32
CA LEU A 191 7.99 -8.76 -6.90
C LEU A 191 6.58 -8.72 -7.50
N MET A 192 5.79 -7.73 -7.14
CA MET A 192 4.46 -7.52 -7.69
C MET A 192 4.52 -6.96 -9.13
N GLN A 193 3.59 -7.41 -9.96
CA GLN A 193 3.37 -6.94 -11.32
C GLN A 193 1.88 -6.65 -11.49
N PRO A 194 1.51 -5.39 -11.75
CA PRO A 194 2.32 -4.17 -11.95
C PRO A 194 3.26 -3.82 -10.78
N ILE A 195 4.38 -3.13 -11.07
CA ILE A 195 5.40 -2.76 -10.07
C ILE A 195 4.84 -1.78 -9.04
N LYS A 196 4.04 -0.81 -9.49
CA LYS A 196 3.39 0.17 -8.62
C LYS A 196 2.14 -0.44 -7.98
N SER A 197 2.39 -1.40 -7.08
CA SER A 197 1.37 -2.13 -6.34
C SER A 197 1.73 -2.25 -4.86
N VAL A 198 0.71 -2.36 -4.01
CA VAL A 198 0.82 -2.61 -2.58
C VAL A 198 -0.08 -3.76 -2.17
N SER A 199 0.35 -4.55 -1.19
CA SER A 199 -0.44 -5.63 -0.62
C SER A 199 -0.14 -5.80 0.87
N GLY A 200 -1.05 -6.41 1.62
CA GLY A 200 -0.84 -6.64 3.04
C GLY A 200 -2.13 -7.05 3.75
N ILE A 201 -2.14 -6.81 5.06
CA ILE A 201 -3.26 -7.15 5.94
C ILE A 201 -3.68 -5.97 6.81
N ILE A 202 -4.96 -5.95 7.17
CA ILE A 202 -5.58 -5.02 8.12
C ILE A 202 -6.37 -5.85 9.13
N GLY A 203 -6.13 -5.63 10.42
CA GLY A 203 -6.91 -6.24 11.49
C GLY A 203 -8.26 -5.56 11.66
N ILE A 204 -9.29 -6.34 11.98
CA ILE A 204 -10.66 -5.88 12.21
C ILE A 204 -11.14 -6.42 13.55
N GLY A 205 -11.79 -5.59 14.38
CA GLY A 205 -12.34 -6.03 15.65
C GLY A 205 -12.87 -4.88 16.49
N HIS A 206 -13.53 -5.18 17.62
CA HIS A 206 -14.05 -4.17 18.55
C HIS A 206 -12.95 -3.49 19.37
N ASP A 207 -11.88 -4.24 19.69
CA ASP A 207 -10.80 -3.80 20.58
C ASP A 207 -9.48 -3.48 19.86
N VAL A 208 -9.49 -3.39 18.53
CA VAL A 208 -8.31 -2.97 17.77
C VAL A 208 -8.24 -1.46 17.70
N LYS A 209 -7.05 -0.91 17.42
CA LYS A 209 -6.83 0.54 17.33
C LYS A 209 -6.20 0.92 16.01
N TYR A 210 -6.71 1.95 15.40
CA TYR A 210 -6.05 2.69 14.34
C TYR A 210 -5.16 3.76 14.98
N ASN A 211 -3.88 3.79 14.59
CA ASN A 211 -2.94 4.79 15.07
C ASN A 211 -2.60 5.72 13.91
N ASP A 212 -2.94 7.00 14.01
CA ASP A 212 -2.68 8.00 12.96
C ASP A 212 -1.19 8.14 12.63
N TYR A 213 -0.32 7.74 13.55
CA TYR A 213 1.12 7.86 13.41
C TYR A 213 1.87 6.60 13.85
N THR A 214 2.36 5.82 12.88
CA THR A 214 3.10 4.56 13.12
C THR A 214 4.61 4.65 12.90
N CYS A 215 5.14 5.79 12.41
CA CYS A 215 6.56 5.93 12.10
C CYS A 215 7.50 5.78 13.30
N HIS A 216 7.01 5.99 14.54
CA HIS A 216 7.79 5.78 15.77
C HIS A 216 7.97 4.30 16.13
N ILE A 217 7.17 3.40 15.58
CA ILE A 217 7.22 1.95 15.81
C ILE A 217 8.13 1.26 14.78
N CYS A 218 8.44 1.96 13.68
CA CYS A 218 9.22 1.42 12.56
C CYS A 218 10.72 1.58 12.80
N ASP A 219 11.48 0.50 12.69
CA ASP A 219 12.95 0.48 12.86
C ASP A 219 13.71 1.06 11.65
N SER A 220 13.01 1.46 10.58
CA SER A 220 13.64 2.06 9.39
C SER A 220 14.27 3.41 9.73
N THR A 221 15.57 3.54 9.48
CA THR A 221 16.35 4.77 9.72
C THR A 221 16.35 5.73 8.54
N ASN A 222 16.13 5.23 7.31
CA ASN A 222 16.23 5.98 6.05
C ASN A 222 14.91 6.01 5.28
N CYS A 223 13.78 6.21 5.97
CA CYS A 223 12.48 6.28 5.33
C CYS A 223 12.15 7.74 4.94
N LEU A 224 11.90 7.99 3.65
CA LEU A 224 11.46 9.29 3.12
C LEU A 224 10.24 9.83 3.86
N TYR A 225 9.24 9.00 4.09
CA TYR A 225 8.00 9.38 4.80
C TYR A 225 8.22 9.72 6.28
N LYS A 226 9.20 9.08 6.94
CA LYS A 226 9.53 9.35 8.35
C LYS A 226 10.20 10.73 8.51
N ASN A 227 10.95 11.16 7.51
CA ASN A 227 11.65 12.45 7.54
C ASN A 227 10.71 13.62 7.25
N LEU A 228 9.71 13.43 6.40
CA LEU A 228 8.71 14.46 6.06
C LEU A 228 7.78 14.80 7.23
N LYS A 229 7.31 13.80 7.97
CA LYS A 229 6.41 14.00 9.13
C LYS A 229 7.10 14.57 10.38
N LYS A 230 8.44 14.78 10.37
CA LYS A 230 9.15 15.48 11.43
C LYS A 230 9.10 17.01 11.27
N HIS A 231 8.65 17.51 10.12
CA HIS A 231 8.65 18.93 9.78
C HIS A 231 7.23 19.51 9.62
N SER A 232 6.18 18.72 9.92
CA SER A 232 4.78 19.14 10.04
C SER A 232 4.29 18.97 11.54
#